data_98b752af016ee5e9c22a5468a975e59b
#
_entry.id   98b752af016ee5e9c22a5468a975e59b
#
_cell.length_a   1.000
_cell.length_b   1.000
_cell.length_c   1.000
_cell.angle_alpha   90.00
_cell.angle_beta   90.00
_cell.angle_gamma   90.00
#
_symmetry.space_group_name_H-M   'P 1'
#
loop_
_entity.id
_entity.type
_entity.pdbx_description
1 polymer ?
#
loop_
_entity_poly.entity_id
_entity_poly.type
_entity_poly.pdbx_seq_one_letter_code
_entity_poly.pdbx_strand_id
1 'polypeptide(L)'
;MNTSEAITEDEARTYATWFRALGDPTRVRLLHLLAGAGRAMTVGELVARVDVGQSTVSHHLKILSEVRFVLAERRGTSTLYAVNRACLSVFPRAVRSIMGEEVPDGC
;
A
#
# COMPACT_ATOMS: atom_id res chain seq x y z
N MET A 1 3.26 -10.00 29.87
CA MET A 1 3.46 -8.90 28.94
C MET A 1 2.94 -7.60 29.52
N ASN A 2 3.70 -6.56 29.37
CA ASN A 2 3.31 -5.25 29.83
C ASN A 2 2.18 -4.71 28.95
N THR A 3 1.11 -4.21 29.55
CA THR A 3 -0.01 -3.69 28.78
C THR A 3 0.37 -2.48 27.92
N SER A 4 1.41 -1.73 28.33
CA SER A 4 1.85 -0.58 27.54
C SER A 4 2.46 -0.99 26.19
N GLU A 5 2.79 -2.26 26.02
CA GLU A 5 3.35 -2.76 24.78
C GLU A 5 2.30 -3.40 23.88
N ALA A 6 1.09 -3.53 24.38
CA ALA A 6 0.03 -4.13 23.60
C ALA A 6 -0.45 -3.15 22.52
N ILE A 7 -0.80 -3.69 21.38
CA ILE A 7 -1.41 -2.90 20.32
C ILE A 7 -2.78 -2.45 20.79
N THR A 8 -3.06 -1.16 20.63
CA THR A 8 -4.39 -0.65 20.98
C THR A 8 -5.40 -1.10 19.94
N GLU A 9 -6.68 -0.98 20.29
CA GLU A 9 -7.74 -1.33 19.35
C GLU A 9 -7.68 -0.45 18.11
N ASP A 10 -7.38 0.84 18.27
CA ASP A 10 -7.26 1.74 17.13
C ASP A 10 -6.11 1.35 16.22
N GLU A 11 -4.98 0.99 16.81
CA GLU A 11 -3.84 0.52 16.02
C GLU A 11 -4.19 -0.76 15.28
N ALA A 12 -4.87 -1.67 15.94
CA ALA A 12 -5.28 -2.92 15.30
C ALA A 12 -6.17 -2.67 14.09
N ARG A 13 -7.11 -1.73 14.20
CA ARG A 13 -7.98 -1.38 13.08
C ARG A 13 -7.21 -0.75 11.94
N THR A 14 -6.28 0.13 12.26
CA THR A 14 -5.45 0.78 11.25
C THR A 14 -4.62 -0.25 10.50
N TYR A 15 -3.96 -1.14 11.25
CA TYR A 15 -3.14 -2.17 10.62
C TYR A 15 -3.99 -3.11 9.77
N ALA A 16 -5.18 -3.48 10.26
CA ALA A 16 -6.08 -4.34 9.49
C ALA A 16 -6.48 -3.69 8.17
N THR A 17 -6.69 -2.38 8.18
CA THR A 17 -7.02 -1.64 6.96
C THR A 17 -5.87 -1.72 5.95
N TRP A 18 -4.63 -1.61 6.42
CA TRP A 18 -3.46 -1.71 5.55
C TRP A 18 -3.35 -3.10 4.93
N PHE A 19 -3.53 -4.14 5.75
CA PHE A 19 -3.46 -5.52 5.23
C PHE A 19 -4.60 -5.80 4.27
N ARG A 20 -5.78 -5.24 4.53
CA ARG A 20 -6.91 -5.41 3.62
C ARG A 20 -6.61 -4.77 2.26
N ALA A 21 -5.97 -3.61 2.28
CA ALA A 21 -5.60 -2.95 1.03
C ALA A 21 -4.64 -3.81 0.21
N LEU A 22 -3.77 -4.58 0.87
CA LEU A 22 -2.84 -5.47 0.19
C LEU A 22 -3.40 -6.89 0.03
N GLY A 23 -4.63 -7.12 0.42
CA GLY A 23 -5.22 -8.46 0.34
C GLY A 23 -5.79 -8.83 -1.03
N ASP A 24 -5.37 -8.15 -2.08
CA ASP A 24 -5.84 -8.39 -3.44
C ASP A 24 -4.62 -8.49 -4.36
N PRO A 25 -4.52 -9.54 -5.17
CA PRO A 25 -3.32 -9.71 -6.01
C PRO A 25 -3.11 -8.59 -7.01
N THR A 26 -4.17 -8.02 -7.55
CA THR A 26 -4.02 -6.91 -8.49
C THR A 26 -3.46 -5.68 -7.79
N ARG A 27 -3.90 -5.42 -6.57
CA ARG A 27 -3.35 -4.28 -5.82
C ARG A 27 -1.88 -4.47 -5.50
N VAL A 28 -1.49 -5.68 -5.14
CA VAL A 28 -0.07 -5.98 -4.90
C VAL A 28 0.74 -5.74 -6.17
N ARG A 29 0.23 -6.20 -7.31
CA ARG A 29 0.91 -6.01 -8.59
C ARG A 29 1.03 -4.54 -8.97
N LEU A 30 -0.05 -3.77 -8.78
CA LEU A 30 -0.03 -2.35 -9.10
C LEU A 30 0.99 -1.61 -8.25
N LEU A 31 1.01 -1.90 -6.96
CA LEU A 31 1.97 -1.27 -6.06
C LEU A 31 3.39 -1.62 -6.47
N HIS A 32 3.63 -2.86 -6.81
CA HIS A 32 4.95 -3.30 -7.24
C HIS A 32 5.39 -2.64 -8.55
N LEU A 33 4.45 -2.50 -9.49
CA LEU A 33 4.76 -1.82 -10.75
C LEU A 33 5.16 -0.37 -10.51
N LEU A 34 4.44 0.32 -9.64
CA LEU A 34 4.76 1.70 -9.32
C LEU A 34 6.12 1.81 -8.63
N ALA A 35 6.40 0.89 -7.72
CA ALA A 35 7.68 0.88 -7.02
C ALA A 35 8.82 0.63 -7.99
N GLY A 36 8.63 -0.30 -8.91
CA GLY A 36 9.66 -0.65 -9.88
C GLY A 36 9.89 0.42 -10.93
N ALA A 37 8.83 1.19 -11.26
CA ALA A 37 8.95 2.25 -12.25
C ALA A 37 9.83 3.39 -11.77
N GLY A 38 9.84 3.64 -10.45
CA GLY A 38 10.61 4.74 -9.89
C GLY A 38 10.09 6.11 -10.29
N ARG A 39 8.85 6.18 -10.80
CA ARG A 39 8.23 7.42 -11.22
C ARG A 39 6.72 7.29 -11.11
N ALA A 40 6.03 8.42 -11.14
CA ALA A 40 4.58 8.41 -11.17
C ALA A 40 4.08 7.89 -12.53
N MET A 41 2.93 7.22 -12.50
CA MET A 41 2.32 6.64 -13.69
C MET A 41 0.85 6.98 -13.75
N THR A 42 0.32 7.08 -14.97
CA THR A 42 -1.11 7.27 -15.17
C THR A 42 -1.84 5.93 -15.10
N VAL A 43 -3.17 6.01 -14.97
CA VAL A 43 -4.00 4.80 -15.00
C VAL A 43 -3.79 4.06 -16.33
N GLY A 44 -3.73 4.80 -17.44
CA GLY A 44 -3.55 4.17 -18.76
C GLY A 44 -2.26 3.38 -18.84
N GLU A 45 -1.17 3.93 -18.30
CA GLU A 45 0.11 3.22 -18.29
C GLU A 45 0.02 1.94 -17.47
N LEU A 46 -0.71 1.98 -16.34
CA LEU A 46 -0.85 0.81 -15.49
C LEU A 46 -1.75 -0.25 -16.13
N VAL A 47 -2.83 0.18 -16.79
CA VAL A 47 -3.74 -0.73 -17.47
C VAL A 47 -3.00 -1.57 -18.50
N ALA A 48 -2.00 -0.98 -19.17
CA ALA A 48 -1.23 -1.69 -20.17
C ALA A 48 -0.38 -2.82 -19.58
N ARG A 49 -0.22 -2.85 -18.26
CA ARG A 49 0.65 -3.82 -17.60
C ARG A 49 -0.09 -4.87 -16.79
N VAL A 50 -1.42 -4.80 -16.73
CA VAL A 50 -2.23 -5.75 -15.96
C VAL A 50 -3.36 -6.27 -16.83
N ASP A 51 -4.04 -7.30 -16.34
CA ASP A 51 -5.06 -7.99 -17.14
C ASP A 51 -6.47 -7.55 -16.83
N VAL A 52 -6.63 -6.39 -16.22
CA VAL A 52 -7.95 -5.87 -15.87
C VAL A 52 -8.12 -4.49 -16.50
N GLY A 53 -9.36 -4.06 -16.63
CA GLY A 53 -9.67 -2.82 -17.32
C GLY A 53 -9.45 -1.59 -16.47
N GLN A 54 -9.71 -0.44 -17.11
CA GLN A 54 -9.39 0.85 -16.53
C GLN A 54 -10.19 1.14 -15.26
N SER A 55 -11.48 0.82 -15.25
CA SER A 55 -12.30 1.12 -14.07
C SER A 55 -11.87 0.27 -12.88
N THR A 56 -11.45 -0.97 -13.11
CA THR A 56 -10.97 -1.84 -12.06
C THR A 56 -9.64 -1.32 -11.51
N VAL A 57 -8.72 -0.92 -12.39
CA VAL A 57 -7.45 -0.35 -11.96
C VAL A 57 -7.68 0.93 -11.15
N SER A 58 -8.56 1.81 -11.64
CA SER A 58 -8.87 3.05 -10.94
C SER A 58 -9.42 2.78 -9.55
N HIS A 59 -10.28 1.76 -9.42
CA HIS A 59 -10.85 1.40 -8.13
C HIS A 59 -9.77 0.92 -7.17
N HIS A 60 -8.87 0.07 -7.65
CA HIS A 60 -7.78 -0.42 -6.81
C HIS A 60 -6.84 0.70 -6.40
N LEU A 61 -6.54 1.62 -7.30
CA LEU A 61 -5.68 2.75 -6.97
C LEU A 61 -6.32 3.65 -5.93
N LYS A 62 -7.64 3.80 -5.99
CA LYS A 62 -8.34 4.58 -4.97
C LYS A 62 -8.17 3.96 -3.60
N ILE A 63 -8.32 2.63 -3.49
CA ILE A 63 -8.14 1.93 -2.23
C ILE A 63 -6.73 2.11 -1.71
N LEU A 64 -5.73 1.95 -2.59
CA LEU A 64 -4.33 2.14 -2.20
C LEU A 64 -4.04 3.57 -1.77
N SER A 65 -4.70 4.55 -2.40
CA SER A 65 -4.54 5.96 -2.03
C SER A 65 -5.14 6.26 -0.66
N GLU A 66 -6.27 5.62 -0.35
CA GLU A 66 -6.94 5.85 0.92
C GLU A 66 -6.09 5.43 2.11
N VAL A 67 -5.31 4.38 1.95
CA VAL A 67 -4.38 3.95 3.00
C VAL A 67 -2.99 4.56 2.82
N ARG A 68 -2.83 5.41 1.81
CA ARG A 68 -1.62 6.16 1.54
C ARG A 68 -0.41 5.29 1.17
N PHE A 69 -0.66 4.12 0.63
CA PHE A 69 0.41 3.32 0.03
C PHE A 69 0.85 3.91 -1.29
N VAL A 70 -0.07 4.59 -1.99
CA VAL A 70 0.27 5.39 -3.16
C VAL A 70 -0.22 6.81 -2.94
N LEU A 71 0.44 7.74 -3.63
CA LEU A 71 0.08 9.15 -3.61
C LEU A 71 -0.42 9.52 -4.99
N ALA A 72 -1.53 10.26 -5.05
CA ALA A 72 -2.14 10.68 -6.30
C ALA A 72 -1.91 12.17 -6.49
N GLU A 73 -1.50 12.54 -7.70
CA GLU A 73 -1.27 13.93 -8.04
C GLU A 73 -2.01 14.26 -9.33
N ARG A 74 -2.81 15.32 -9.30
CA ARG A 74 -3.54 15.74 -10.46
C ARG A 74 -2.66 16.61 -11.35
N ARG A 75 -2.61 16.27 -12.62
CA ARG A 75 -1.86 17.05 -13.61
C ARG A 75 -2.76 17.28 -14.81
N GLY A 76 -3.32 18.49 -14.94
CA GLY A 76 -4.28 18.76 -15.99
C GLY A 76 -5.49 17.85 -15.88
N THR A 77 -5.76 17.08 -16.90
CA THR A 77 -6.89 16.15 -16.90
C THR A 77 -6.50 14.74 -16.44
N SER A 78 -5.22 14.53 -16.15
CA SER A 78 -4.72 13.22 -15.75
C SER A 78 -4.40 13.18 -14.28
N THR A 79 -4.48 11.99 -13.68
CA THR A 79 -4.00 11.74 -12.35
C THR A 79 -2.80 10.81 -12.43
N LEU A 80 -1.74 11.18 -11.73
CA LEU A 80 -0.51 10.38 -11.68
C LEU A 80 -0.40 9.75 -10.30
N TYR A 81 0.02 8.51 -10.26
CA TYR A 81 0.14 7.75 -9.03
C TYR A 81 1.59 7.34 -8.82
N ALA A 82 2.07 7.45 -7.60
CA ALA A 82 3.42 7.06 -7.22
C ALA A 82 3.38 6.32 -5.90
N VAL A 83 4.35 5.44 -5.69
CA VAL A 83 4.43 4.74 -4.41
C VAL A 83 4.82 5.76 -3.31
N ASN A 84 4.26 5.58 -2.14
CA ASN A 84 4.59 6.42 -0.98
C ASN A 84 5.79 5.79 -0.28
N ARG A 85 6.97 6.39 -0.49
CA ARG A 85 8.21 5.84 0.03
C ARG A 85 8.26 5.78 1.56
N ALA A 86 7.46 6.61 2.24
CA ALA A 86 7.41 6.56 3.70
C ALA A 86 6.91 5.20 4.20
N CYS A 87 6.11 4.48 3.39
CA CYS A 87 5.60 3.17 3.79
C CYS A 87 6.70 2.13 3.88
N LEU A 88 7.88 2.40 3.30
CA LEU A 88 8.99 1.46 3.40
C LEU A 88 9.42 1.23 4.85
N SER A 89 9.24 2.22 5.71
CA SER A 89 9.58 2.04 7.13
C SER A 89 8.34 1.83 8.00
N VAL A 90 7.22 2.45 7.63
CA VAL A 90 6.02 2.42 8.47
C VAL A 90 5.35 1.06 8.43
N PHE A 91 5.17 0.48 7.24
CA PHE A 91 4.47 -0.79 7.12
C PHE A 91 5.25 -1.96 7.73
N PRO A 92 6.56 -2.11 7.48
CA PRO A 92 7.31 -3.16 8.16
C PRO A 92 7.30 -3.02 9.66
N ARG A 93 7.28 -1.78 10.18
CA ARG A 93 7.19 -1.56 11.62
C ARG A 93 5.87 -2.05 12.18
N ALA A 94 4.78 -1.87 11.42
CA ALA A 94 3.48 -2.38 11.84
C ALA A 94 3.51 -3.90 11.95
N VAL A 95 4.12 -4.59 10.98
CA VAL A 95 4.24 -6.04 11.02
C VAL A 95 5.00 -6.49 12.27
N ARG A 96 6.10 -5.81 12.58
CA ARG A 96 6.87 -6.14 13.78
C ARG A 96 6.03 -5.95 15.04
N SER A 97 5.27 -4.85 15.11
CA SER A 97 4.42 -4.60 16.27
C SER A 97 3.40 -5.70 16.47
N ILE A 98 2.82 -6.20 15.37
CA ILE A 98 1.81 -7.24 15.44
C ILE A 98 2.42 -8.57 15.88
N MET A 99 3.57 -8.90 15.32
CA MET A 99 4.20 -10.21 15.53
C MET A 99 5.15 -10.24 16.72
N GLY A 100 5.26 -9.13 17.42
CA GLY A 100 6.25 -9.00 18.48
C GLY A 100 7.40 -8.15 17.98
N GLU A 101 8.00 -7.43 18.91
CA GLU A 101 8.99 -6.44 18.54
C GLU A 101 10.27 -7.06 18.00
N GLU A 102 10.64 -8.20 18.58
CA GLU A 102 11.88 -8.86 18.21
C GLU A 102 11.57 -9.91 17.15
N VAL A 103 11.96 -9.66 15.94
CA VAL A 103 11.81 -10.64 14.87
C VAL A 103 13.16 -11.29 14.63
N PRO A 104 13.26 -12.63 14.81
CA PRO A 104 14.53 -13.30 14.59
C PRO A 104 15.02 -13.14 13.15
N ASP A 105 16.32 -13.10 12.98
CA ASP A 105 16.90 -13.06 11.65
C ASP A 105 16.55 -14.32 10.88
N GLY A 106 16.29 -14.17 9.61
CA GLY A 106 15.97 -15.29 8.78
C GLY A 106 14.53 -15.74 8.87
N CYS A 107 13.72 -14.95 9.55
CA CYS A 107 12.30 -15.22 9.70
C CYS A 107 11.59 -15.22 8.34
#